data_d70585cce8794ba46920a8d5a67ea30d
#
_entry.id   d70585cce8794ba46920a8d5a67ea30d
#
_cell.length_a   1.000
_cell.length_b   1.000
_cell.length_c   1.000
_cell.angle_alpha   90.00
_cell.angle_beta   90.00
_cell.angle_gamma   90.00
#
_symmetry.space_group_name_H-M   'P 1'
#
loop_
_entity.id
_entity.type
_entity.pdbx_description
1 polymer ?
#
loop_
_entity_poly.entity_id
_entity_poly.type
_entity_poly.pdbx_seq_one_letter_code
_entity_poly.pdbx_strand_id
1 'polypeptide(L)'
;MAEAKYDVLAIGNAIFDVFARTDEKFLADHGMAKGSMALIDEARATSIYRDMGPATEVSGGSAANTIVGVASFGARAAYVGKIKDDQIGKLYSHDIRAAGVAFETSAAKDGPATGCSYILVTGDGERTMNTYLGAAQDLTVADIDDAQVTASEIVYLEGYLWDPVNAKEAFVKAATIAHGAGRQVALTLSDSFCVDRYRDEFLDLMRKGTVDLIFANESELHALYQTSDFDSALKQLRDDTRLGVVTRSEKGCVVVSKLETVAVPASPIEKLVDTTGAGDLFAAGFLFGTVRNAGHFNSGRLGALAAAEVIQHIGARPLVSLKELAKQNGLPV
;
A
#
# COMPACT_ATOMS: atom_id res chain seq x y z
N MET A 1 9.96 -22.91 15.08
CA MET A 1 10.42 -21.72 14.33
C MET A 1 10.81 -20.66 15.35
N ALA A 2 11.85 -19.86 15.09
CA ALA A 2 12.16 -18.74 15.97
C ALA A 2 11.00 -17.72 15.93
N GLU A 3 10.72 -17.07 17.07
CA GLU A 3 9.70 -16.03 17.17
C GLU A 3 10.06 -14.87 16.22
N ALA A 4 9.07 -14.38 15.48
CA ALA A 4 9.29 -13.29 14.56
C ALA A 4 9.53 -11.96 15.32
N LYS A 5 10.51 -11.18 14.90
CA LYS A 5 10.76 -9.83 15.42
C LYS A 5 9.71 -8.84 14.94
N TYR A 6 9.25 -9.01 13.70
CA TYR A 6 8.23 -8.18 13.06
C TYR A 6 7.00 -9.01 12.71
N ASP A 7 5.83 -8.45 12.92
CA ASP A 7 4.56 -9.06 12.51
C ASP A 7 4.37 -8.89 10.99
N VAL A 8 4.70 -7.71 10.46
CA VAL A 8 4.65 -7.43 9.02
C VAL A 8 5.88 -6.63 8.60
N LEU A 9 6.51 -7.03 7.50
CA LEU A 9 7.50 -6.27 6.74
C LEU A 9 6.86 -5.87 5.41
N ALA A 10 6.75 -4.57 5.13
CA ALA A 10 6.30 -4.11 3.82
C ALA A 10 7.47 -3.66 2.94
N ILE A 11 7.38 -3.93 1.64
CA ILE A 11 8.35 -3.51 0.62
C ILE A 11 7.60 -2.74 -0.47
N GLY A 12 7.95 -1.48 -0.71
CA GLY A 12 7.26 -0.63 -1.66
C GLY A 12 7.96 0.68 -1.98
N ASN A 13 7.28 1.53 -2.76
CA ASN A 13 7.77 2.85 -3.12
C ASN A 13 7.79 3.80 -1.92
N ALA A 14 8.95 4.30 -1.54
CA ALA A 14 9.10 5.35 -0.55
C ALA A 14 8.85 6.71 -1.20
N ILE A 15 7.60 7.19 -1.12
CA ILE A 15 7.15 8.44 -1.73
C ILE A 15 6.78 9.43 -0.63
N PHE A 16 7.31 10.65 -0.70
CA PHE A 16 6.98 11.72 0.24
C PHE A 16 5.78 12.51 -0.28
N ASP A 17 4.66 12.46 0.42
CA ASP A 17 3.43 13.11 0.02
C ASP A 17 3.43 14.57 0.47
N VAL A 18 3.14 15.47 -0.48
CA VAL A 18 3.11 16.92 -0.30
C VAL A 18 1.71 17.43 -0.67
N PHE A 19 0.91 17.74 0.34
CA PHE A 19 -0.48 18.18 0.17
C PHE A 19 -0.58 19.70 0.18
N ALA A 20 -1.20 20.29 -0.84
CA ALA A 20 -1.52 21.72 -0.84
C ALA A 20 -2.94 21.97 -1.36
N ARG A 21 -3.59 23.00 -0.81
CA ARG A 21 -4.82 23.54 -1.40
C ARG A 21 -4.47 24.35 -2.65
N THR A 22 -5.29 24.23 -3.68
CA THR A 22 -5.11 24.93 -4.93
C THR A 22 -6.45 25.33 -5.54
N ASP A 23 -6.40 26.07 -6.63
CA ASP A 23 -7.55 26.40 -7.48
C ASP A 23 -7.42 25.78 -8.88
N GLU A 24 -8.50 25.87 -9.65
CA GLU A 24 -8.52 25.33 -11.02
C GLU A 24 -7.59 26.10 -11.96
N LYS A 25 -7.32 27.38 -11.65
CA LYS A 25 -6.40 28.20 -12.44
C LYS A 25 -4.97 27.66 -12.33
N PHE A 26 -4.53 27.32 -11.14
CA PHE A 26 -3.21 26.71 -10.94
C PHE A 26 -3.06 25.39 -11.72
N LEU A 27 -4.09 24.52 -11.67
CA LEU A 27 -4.10 23.27 -12.43
C LEU A 27 -4.00 23.53 -13.94
N ALA A 28 -4.76 24.50 -14.45
CA ALA A 28 -4.75 24.88 -15.87
C ALA A 28 -3.40 25.48 -16.29
N ASP A 29 -2.84 26.41 -15.50
CA ASP A 29 -1.55 27.06 -15.77
C ASP A 29 -0.41 26.03 -15.82
N HIS A 30 -0.52 24.96 -15.05
CA HIS A 30 0.43 23.84 -15.02
C HIS A 30 0.03 22.67 -15.94
N GLY A 31 -1.01 22.80 -16.76
CA GLY A 31 -1.44 21.75 -17.71
C GLY A 31 -1.81 20.42 -17.03
N MET A 32 -2.41 20.48 -15.83
CA MET A 32 -2.82 19.31 -15.07
C MET A 32 -4.30 19.01 -15.32
N ALA A 33 -4.62 17.75 -15.61
CA ALA A 33 -6.01 17.30 -15.67
C ALA A 33 -6.53 17.11 -14.25
N LYS A 34 -7.56 17.89 -13.87
CA LYS A 34 -8.20 17.79 -12.53
C LYS A 34 -8.66 16.36 -12.25
N GLY A 35 -8.44 15.89 -11.03
CA GLY A 35 -8.85 14.56 -10.60
C GLY A 35 -7.98 13.41 -11.12
N SER A 36 -6.88 13.71 -11.84
CA SER A 36 -6.01 12.67 -12.39
C SER A 36 -4.75 12.46 -11.57
N MET A 37 -4.12 11.31 -11.78
CA MET A 37 -2.74 11.03 -11.36
C MET A 37 -1.84 11.00 -12.59
N ALA A 38 -0.69 11.67 -12.51
CA ALA A 38 0.32 11.67 -13.54
C ALA A 38 1.70 11.37 -12.94
N LEU A 39 2.46 10.52 -13.62
CA LEU A 39 3.90 10.38 -13.35
C LEU A 39 4.64 11.53 -14.02
N ILE A 40 5.54 12.16 -13.28
CA ILE A 40 6.30 13.33 -13.73
C ILE A 40 7.80 13.11 -13.51
N ASP A 41 8.61 13.90 -14.22
CA ASP A 41 10.05 13.96 -14.01
C ASP A 41 10.46 14.94 -12.89
N GLU A 42 11.74 14.94 -12.54
CA GLU A 42 12.31 15.77 -11.48
C GLU A 42 12.20 17.28 -11.77
N ALA A 43 12.34 17.69 -13.03
CA ALA A 43 12.24 19.09 -13.43
C ALA A 43 10.80 19.60 -13.24
N ARG A 44 9.82 18.78 -13.60
CA ARG A 44 8.40 19.06 -13.39
C ARG A 44 8.05 19.11 -11.90
N ALA A 45 8.54 18.15 -11.13
CA ALA A 45 8.39 18.10 -9.68
C ALA A 45 8.89 19.38 -9.01
N THR A 46 10.09 19.82 -9.36
CA THR A 46 10.72 21.06 -8.86
C THR A 46 9.89 22.29 -9.22
N SER A 47 9.33 22.35 -10.45
CA SER A 47 8.51 23.49 -10.90
C SER A 47 7.19 23.55 -10.09
N ILE A 48 6.53 22.42 -9.89
CA ILE A 48 5.28 22.36 -9.11
C ILE A 48 5.52 22.81 -7.68
N TYR A 49 6.57 22.27 -7.02
CA TYR A 49 6.88 22.60 -5.63
C TYR A 49 7.20 24.09 -5.44
N ARG A 50 7.93 24.69 -6.36
CA ARG A 50 8.24 26.12 -6.31
C ARG A 50 7.00 27.01 -6.39
N ASP A 51 6.03 26.62 -7.22
CA ASP A 51 4.89 27.45 -7.58
C ASP A 51 3.66 27.18 -6.70
N MET A 52 3.63 26.04 -5.96
CA MET A 52 2.51 25.67 -5.08
C MET A 52 2.48 26.52 -3.79
N GLY A 53 1.30 26.58 -3.16
CA GLY A 53 1.10 27.26 -1.88
C GLY A 53 1.63 26.47 -0.67
N PRO A 54 1.32 26.94 0.55
CA PRO A 54 1.70 26.23 1.78
C PRO A 54 1.23 24.78 1.78
N ALA A 55 2.13 23.87 2.17
CA ALA A 55 1.90 22.44 2.09
C ALA A 55 2.00 21.73 3.44
N THR A 56 1.34 20.60 3.55
CA THR A 56 1.54 19.59 4.60
C THR A 56 2.31 18.42 3.99
N GLU A 57 3.32 17.97 4.69
CA GLU A 57 4.27 16.98 4.21
C GLU A 57 4.26 15.76 5.13
N VAL A 58 4.23 14.53 4.55
CA VAL A 58 4.19 13.27 5.31
C VAL A 58 4.85 12.14 4.52
N SER A 59 5.45 11.18 5.20
CA SER A 59 5.90 9.96 4.53
C SER A 59 4.69 9.21 3.95
N GLY A 60 4.78 8.80 2.69
CA GLY A 60 3.69 8.19 1.92
C GLY A 60 4.17 7.01 1.09
N GLY A 61 3.37 6.65 0.09
CA GLY A 61 3.48 5.43 -0.68
C GLY A 61 2.53 4.36 -0.15
N SER A 62 1.95 3.56 -1.05
CA SER A 62 0.89 2.60 -0.72
C SER A 62 1.31 1.61 0.38
N ALA A 63 2.43 0.92 0.20
CA ALA A 63 2.93 -0.01 1.22
C ALA A 63 3.34 0.69 2.52
N ALA A 64 3.83 1.94 2.46
CA ALA A 64 4.14 2.72 3.65
C ALA A 64 2.88 3.14 4.41
N ASN A 65 1.79 3.47 3.72
CA ASN A 65 0.49 3.71 4.36
C ASN A 65 -0.02 2.44 5.04
N THR A 66 0.04 1.31 4.36
CA THR A 66 -0.35 0.00 4.91
C THR A 66 0.43 -0.30 6.18
N ILE A 67 1.75 -0.17 6.17
CA ILE A 67 2.58 -0.58 7.31
C ILE A 67 2.43 0.37 8.51
N VAL A 68 2.16 1.66 8.27
CA VAL A 68 1.80 2.58 9.37
C VAL A 68 0.43 2.23 9.97
N GLY A 69 -0.53 1.84 9.15
CA GLY A 69 -1.79 1.29 9.62
C GLY A 69 -1.59 0.06 10.52
N VAL A 70 -0.73 -0.88 10.12
CA VAL A 70 -0.34 -2.05 10.90
C VAL A 70 0.27 -1.63 12.26
N ALA A 71 1.17 -0.64 12.27
CA ALA A 71 1.74 -0.09 13.49
C ALA A 71 0.68 0.58 14.38
N SER A 72 -0.28 1.30 13.80
CA SER A 72 -1.40 1.94 14.51
C SER A 72 -2.32 0.94 15.22
N PHE A 73 -2.43 -0.29 14.72
CA PHE A 73 -3.07 -1.41 15.40
C PHE A 73 -2.22 -1.98 16.57
N GLY A 74 -0.97 -1.55 16.69
CA GLY A 74 -0.05 -1.99 17.74
C GLY A 74 0.74 -3.26 17.37
N ALA A 75 0.85 -3.60 16.09
CA ALA A 75 1.72 -4.66 15.61
C ALA A 75 3.16 -4.15 15.41
N ARG A 76 4.11 -5.09 15.39
CA ARG A 76 5.53 -4.81 15.13
C ARG A 76 5.74 -4.70 13.63
N ALA A 77 5.95 -3.49 13.15
CA ALA A 77 5.97 -3.12 11.75
C ALA A 77 7.38 -2.77 11.26
N ALA A 78 7.74 -3.22 10.06
CA ALA A 78 8.97 -2.85 9.39
C ALA A 78 8.72 -2.49 7.92
N TYR A 79 9.58 -1.65 7.36
CA TYR A 79 9.45 -1.17 5.99
C TYR A 79 10.80 -1.19 5.26
N VAL A 80 10.77 -1.60 4.00
CA VAL A 80 11.85 -1.48 3.03
C VAL A 80 11.38 -0.64 1.86
N GLY A 81 12.07 0.46 1.61
CA GLY A 81 11.83 1.36 0.48
C GLY A 81 13.06 2.21 0.22
N LYS A 82 13.32 2.56 -1.03
CA LYS A 82 14.52 3.30 -1.39
C LYS A 82 14.28 4.79 -1.35
N ILE A 83 15.15 5.50 -0.64
CA ILE A 83 15.25 6.96 -0.58
C ILE A 83 16.66 7.39 -0.92
N LYS A 84 16.87 8.67 -1.20
CA LYS A 84 18.20 9.28 -1.33
C LYS A 84 18.65 9.90 -0.01
N ASP A 85 19.95 10.04 0.18
CA ASP A 85 20.54 10.85 1.27
C ASP A 85 20.43 12.35 0.93
N ASP A 86 19.18 12.81 0.87
CA ASP A 86 18.80 14.21 0.68
C ASP A 86 17.90 14.68 1.82
N GLN A 87 17.46 15.94 1.75
CA GLN A 87 16.62 16.52 2.79
C GLN A 87 15.28 15.78 2.92
N ILE A 88 14.65 15.45 1.79
CA ILE A 88 13.34 14.75 1.76
C ILE A 88 13.50 13.33 2.30
N GLY A 89 14.56 12.62 1.94
CA GLY A 89 14.84 11.29 2.46
C GLY A 89 15.05 11.28 3.99
N LYS A 90 15.66 12.33 4.55
CA LYS A 90 15.80 12.50 6.01
C LYS A 90 14.45 12.74 6.68
N LEU A 91 13.61 13.59 6.09
CA LEU A 91 12.25 13.83 6.58
C LEU A 91 11.40 12.55 6.51
N TYR A 92 11.45 11.85 5.40
CA TYR A 92 10.79 10.55 5.21
C TYR A 92 11.18 9.55 6.30
N SER A 93 12.49 9.37 6.51
CA SER A 93 13.04 8.44 7.50
C SER A 93 12.62 8.79 8.93
N HIS A 94 12.58 10.09 9.25
CA HIS A 94 12.14 10.55 10.55
C HIS A 94 10.66 10.26 10.77
N ASP A 95 9.83 10.64 9.82
CA ASP A 95 8.37 10.55 9.91
C ASP A 95 7.89 9.10 10.00
N ILE A 96 8.37 8.21 9.12
CA ILE A 96 7.96 6.81 9.15
C ILE A 96 8.38 6.09 10.44
N ARG A 97 9.56 6.42 10.99
CA ARG A 97 10.01 5.90 12.28
C ARG A 97 9.19 6.46 13.45
N ALA A 98 8.83 7.74 13.39
CA ALA A 98 7.96 8.37 14.38
C ALA A 98 6.56 7.74 14.41
N ALA A 99 6.08 7.22 13.26
CA ALA A 99 4.86 6.43 13.16
C ALA A 99 4.98 4.99 13.73
N GLY A 100 6.14 4.62 14.30
CA GLY A 100 6.35 3.32 14.95
C GLY A 100 6.81 2.20 14.02
N VAL A 101 7.27 2.54 12.81
CA VAL A 101 7.75 1.57 11.82
C VAL A 101 9.28 1.49 11.83
N ALA A 102 9.85 0.29 11.90
CA ALA A 102 11.30 0.09 11.73
C ALA A 102 11.67 0.32 10.25
N PHE A 103 12.52 1.31 10.00
CA PHE A 103 12.99 1.66 8.66
C PHE A 103 14.53 1.76 8.67
N GLU A 104 15.19 0.76 8.09
CA GLU A 104 16.66 0.61 8.15
C GLU A 104 17.30 0.56 6.76
N THR A 105 16.52 0.67 5.66
CA THR A 105 17.04 0.68 4.29
C THR A 105 18.05 1.79 4.11
N SER A 106 19.23 1.46 3.61
CA SER A 106 20.29 2.44 3.36
C SER A 106 19.88 3.42 2.26
N ALA A 107 19.98 4.70 2.55
CA ALA A 107 19.74 5.75 1.58
C ALA A 107 20.77 5.71 0.44
N ALA A 108 20.34 5.95 -0.80
CA ALA A 108 21.22 6.10 -1.96
C ALA A 108 22.08 7.36 -1.81
N LYS A 109 23.37 7.24 -2.08
CA LYS A 109 24.30 8.41 -2.05
C LYS A 109 24.25 9.19 -3.35
N ASP A 110 24.04 8.48 -4.45
CA ASP A 110 23.99 9.00 -5.82
C ASP A 110 22.64 8.66 -6.47
N GLY A 111 22.40 9.14 -7.68
CA GLY A 111 21.19 8.88 -8.43
C GLY A 111 20.08 9.92 -8.21
N PRO A 112 18.81 9.59 -8.56
CA PRO A 112 17.68 10.51 -8.51
C PRO A 112 17.33 10.92 -7.07
N ALA A 113 16.67 12.08 -6.93
CA ALA A 113 16.19 12.58 -5.64
C ALA A 113 15.14 11.62 -5.05
N THR A 114 14.90 11.73 -3.75
CA THR A 114 13.82 10.99 -3.07
C THR A 114 12.47 11.26 -3.74
N GLY A 115 11.67 10.22 -3.95
CA GLY A 115 10.36 10.30 -4.60
C GLY A 115 9.38 11.19 -3.84
N CYS A 116 8.58 11.96 -4.58
CA CYS A 116 7.55 12.84 -4.02
C CYS A 116 6.26 12.76 -4.81
N SER A 117 5.11 12.88 -4.13
CA SER A 117 3.81 13.05 -4.77
C SER A 117 3.21 14.39 -4.36
N TYR A 118 2.99 15.28 -5.33
CA TYR A 118 2.35 16.57 -5.12
C TYR A 118 0.85 16.41 -5.29
N ILE A 119 0.13 16.51 -4.19
CA ILE A 119 -1.31 16.25 -4.09
C ILE A 119 -2.01 17.59 -3.94
N LEU A 120 -2.59 18.07 -5.04
CA LEU A 120 -3.23 19.37 -5.15
C LEU A 120 -4.74 19.20 -4.96
N VAL A 121 -5.29 19.84 -3.93
CA VAL A 121 -6.70 19.70 -3.53
C VAL A 121 -7.45 20.98 -3.87
N THR A 122 -8.41 20.91 -4.81
CA THR A 122 -9.27 22.03 -5.19
C THR A 122 -10.39 22.26 -4.16
N GLY A 123 -11.06 23.42 -4.26
CA GLY A 123 -12.06 23.86 -3.30
C GLY A 123 -13.27 22.92 -3.15
N ASP A 124 -13.56 22.11 -4.16
CA ASP A 124 -14.58 21.05 -4.16
C ASP A 124 -14.11 19.71 -3.57
N GLY A 125 -12.83 19.64 -3.13
CA GLY A 125 -12.24 18.44 -2.55
C GLY A 125 -11.60 17.49 -3.56
N GLU A 126 -11.65 17.82 -4.87
CA GLU A 126 -11.03 16.99 -5.91
C GLU A 126 -9.50 17.05 -5.81
N ARG A 127 -8.84 15.91 -6.05
CA ARG A 127 -7.39 15.76 -5.95
C ARG A 127 -6.76 15.54 -7.30
N THR A 128 -5.68 16.26 -7.53
CA THR A 128 -4.83 16.09 -8.71
C THR A 128 -3.43 15.72 -8.22
N MET A 129 -2.96 14.53 -8.58
CA MET A 129 -1.69 13.99 -8.10
C MET A 129 -0.64 14.02 -9.20
N ASN A 130 0.56 14.49 -8.86
CA ASN A 130 1.72 14.50 -9.75
C ASN A 130 2.87 13.82 -9.00
N THR A 131 3.21 12.60 -9.40
CA THR A 131 4.14 11.75 -8.67
C THR A 131 5.46 11.59 -9.42
N TYR A 132 6.52 12.03 -8.77
CA TYR A 132 7.90 11.75 -9.14
C TYR A 132 8.40 10.56 -8.32
N LEU A 133 8.66 9.44 -8.97
CA LEU A 133 9.04 8.21 -8.28
C LEU A 133 10.48 8.24 -7.76
N GLY A 134 11.39 8.95 -8.45
CA GLY A 134 12.76 9.20 -8.01
C GLY A 134 13.49 7.94 -7.55
N ALA A 135 14.20 8.06 -6.45
CA ALA A 135 15.00 6.98 -5.86
C ALA A 135 14.21 5.71 -5.50
N ALA A 136 12.88 5.81 -5.36
CA ALA A 136 12.07 4.63 -5.05
C ALA A 136 12.18 3.53 -6.12
N GLN A 137 12.45 3.91 -7.38
CA GLN A 137 12.64 2.96 -8.49
C GLN A 137 14.01 2.24 -8.46
N ASP A 138 14.95 2.71 -7.64
CA ASP A 138 16.30 2.17 -7.54
C ASP A 138 16.43 1.09 -6.46
N LEU A 139 15.31 0.54 -5.97
CA LEU A 139 15.33 -0.59 -5.06
C LEU A 139 15.90 -1.84 -5.75
N THR A 140 16.83 -2.51 -5.08
CA THR A 140 17.53 -3.68 -5.63
C THR A 140 17.56 -4.83 -4.63
N VAL A 141 18.06 -5.97 -5.06
CA VAL A 141 18.31 -7.14 -4.20
C VAL A 141 19.26 -6.86 -3.04
N ALA A 142 20.13 -5.84 -3.15
CA ALA A 142 21.05 -5.44 -2.09
C ALA A 142 20.34 -4.72 -0.93
N ASP A 143 19.15 -4.17 -1.16
CA ASP A 143 18.35 -3.50 -0.14
C ASP A 143 17.51 -4.48 0.69
N ILE A 144 17.45 -5.75 0.28
CA ILE A 144 16.74 -6.81 0.99
C ILE A 144 17.67 -7.49 1.98
N ASP A 145 17.48 -7.20 3.25
CA ASP A 145 18.18 -7.84 4.36
C ASP A 145 17.53 -9.18 4.67
N ASP A 146 18.26 -10.26 4.46
CA ASP A 146 17.83 -11.63 4.66
C ASP A 146 17.38 -11.88 6.12
N ALA A 147 18.08 -11.26 7.09
CA ALA A 147 17.75 -11.40 8.51
C ALA A 147 16.42 -10.70 8.85
N GLN A 148 16.15 -9.52 8.26
CA GLN A 148 14.91 -8.79 8.45
C GLN A 148 13.73 -9.55 7.85
N VAL A 149 13.87 -10.10 6.64
CA VAL A 149 12.84 -10.91 5.98
C VAL A 149 12.55 -12.18 6.80
N THR A 150 13.57 -12.92 7.19
CA THR A 150 13.43 -14.16 8.00
C THR A 150 12.75 -13.89 9.34
N ALA A 151 12.99 -12.72 9.93
CA ALA A 151 12.43 -12.30 11.22
C ALA A 151 11.02 -11.70 11.11
N SER A 152 10.39 -11.70 9.93
CA SER A 152 9.06 -11.15 9.69
C SER A 152 8.03 -12.26 9.47
N GLU A 153 6.83 -12.13 10.05
CA GLU A 153 5.79 -13.15 9.92
C GLU A 153 5.12 -13.12 8.54
N ILE A 154 4.85 -11.90 8.04
CA ILE A 154 4.33 -11.67 6.69
C ILE A 154 5.22 -10.63 5.99
N VAL A 155 5.60 -10.91 4.74
CA VAL A 155 6.21 -9.94 3.83
C VAL A 155 5.13 -9.43 2.88
N TYR A 156 4.85 -8.12 2.93
CA TYR A 156 3.84 -7.45 2.10
C TYR A 156 4.49 -6.66 0.97
N LEU A 157 4.12 -6.96 -0.27
CA LEU A 157 4.70 -6.42 -1.49
C LEU A 157 3.72 -5.46 -2.18
N GLU A 158 4.24 -4.35 -2.71
CA GLU A 158 3.48 -3.33 -3.43
C GLU A 158 3.55 -3.54 -4.94
N GLY A 159 2.41 -3.73 -5.60
CA GLY A 159 2.35 -3.95 -7.05
C GLY A 159 2.92 -2.78 -7.88
N TYR A 160 2.77 -1.53 -7.43
CA TYR A 160 3.38 -0.38 -8.12
C TYR A 160 4.91 -0.47 -8.26
N LEU A 161 5.59 -1.15 -7.34
CA LEU A 161 7.04 -1.35 -7.43
C LEU A 161 7.43 -2.51 -8.37
N TRP A 162 6.47 -3.08 -9.09
CA TRP A 162 6.74 -4.14 -10.08
C TRP A 162 7.26 -3.61 -11.43
N ASP A 163 7.25 -2.28 -11.69
CA ASP A 163 7.76 -1.69 -12.94
C ASP A 163 9.29 -1.89 -13.13
N PRO A 164 10.19 -1.56 -12.16
CA PRO A 164 11.64 -1.72 -12.37
C PRO A 164 12.08 -3.19 -12.27
N VAL A 165 12.90 -3.64 -13.21
CA VAL A 165 13.42 -5.03 -13.25
C VAL A 165 14.13 -5.40 -11.94
N ASN A 166 14.98 -4.52 -11.43
CA ASN A 166 15.72 -4.76 -10.18
C ASN A 166 14.79 -4.94 -8.97
N ALA A 167 13.67 -4.21 -8.93
CA ALA A 167 12.69 -4.34 -7.88
C ALA A 167 11.91 -5.67 -7.98
N LYS A 168 11.62 -6.17 -9.19
CA LYS A 168 11.07 -7.52 -9.39
C LYS A 168 12.00 -8.58 -8.80
N GLU A 169 13.31 -8.49 -9.07
CA GLU A 169 14.30 -9.40 -8.51
C GLU A 169 14.36 -9.32 -6.98
N ALA A 170 14.26 -8.10 -6.43
CA ALA A 170 14.21 -7.89 -4.97
C ALA A 170 12.97 -8.54 -4.34
N PHE A 171 11.80 -8.45 -4.99
CA PHE A 171 10.57 -9.09 -4.53
C PHE A 171 10.68 -10.61 -4.55
N VAL A 172 11.20 -11.19 -5.65
CA VAL A 172 11.41 -12.65 -5.77
C VAL A 172 12.40 -13.14 -4.73
N LYS A 173 13.49 -12.38 -4.48
CA LYS A 173 14.45 -12.67 -3.41
C LYS A 173 13.75 -12.68 -2.04
N ALA A 174 13.00 -11.63 -1.72
CA ALA A 174 12.29 -11.51 -0.44
C ALA A 174 11.30 -12.67 -0.24
N ALA A 175 10.52 -13.00 -1.28
CA ALA A 175 9.58 -14.13 -1.23
C ALA A 175 10.29 -15.48 -1.01
N THR A 176 11.40 -15.70 -1.70
CA THR A 176 12.20 -16.94 -1.56
C THR A 176 12.73 -17.09 -0.13
N ILE A 177 13.27 -16.01 0.47
CA ILE A 177 13.78 -16.02 1.85
C ILE A 177 12.63 -16.23 2.82
N ALA A 178 11.50 -15.53 2.65
CA ALA A 178 10.32 -15.66 3.49
C ALA A 178 9.82 -17.11 3.53
N HIS A 179 9.62 -17.72 2.37
CA HIS A 179 9.17 -19.13 2.28
C HIS A 179 10.21 -20.10 2.86
N GLY A 180 11.51 -19.87 2.62
CA GLY A 180 12.59 -20.67 3.21
C GLY A 180 12.58 -20.65 4.75
N ALA A 181 12.05 -19.57 5.34
CA ALA A 181 11.86 -19.42 6.79
C ALA A 181 10.45 -19.85 7.28
N GLY A 182 9.59 -20.35 6.41
CA GLY A 182 8.20 -20.71 6.71
C GLY A 182 7.30 -19.52 6.97
N ARG A 183 7.61 -18.36 6.37
CA ARG A 183 6.86 -17.10 6.45
C ARG A 183 5.93 -16.95 5.27
N GLN A 184 4.97 -16.03 5.34
CA GLN A 184 3.98 -15.77 4.29
C GLN A 184 4.37 -14.56 3.45
N VAL A 185 3.94 -14.57 2.19
CA VAL A 185 4.10 -13.44 1.26
C VAL A 185 2.73 -12.96 0.81
N ALA A 186 2.48 -11.66 0.98
CA ALA A 186 1.27 -10.99 0.53
C ALA A 186 1.63 -9.96 -0.56
N LEU A 187 0.74 -9.75 -1.51
CA LEU A 187 0.89 -8.76 -2.60
C LEU A 187 -0.41 -7.98 -2.77
N THR A 188 -0.33 -6.66 -2.91
CA THR A 188 -1.42 -5.85 -3.46
C THR A 188 -1.22 -5.63 -4.95
N LEU A 189 -2.30 -5.72 -5.72
CA LEU A 189 -2.27 -5.46 -7.17
C LEU A 189 -2.16 -3.96 -7.50
N SER A 190 -2.42 -3.09 -6.52
CA SER A 190 -2.24 -1.64 -6.53
C SER A 190 -3.25 -0.86 -7.37
N ASP A 191 -3.32 -1.07 -8.67
CA ASP A 191 -4.36 -0.52 -9.55
C ASP A 191 -4.54 -1.35 -10.83
N SER A 192 -5.65 -1.10 -11.55
CA SER A 192 -5.97 -1.81 -12.79
C SER A 192 -4.97 -1.58 -13.93
N PHE A 193 -4.31 -0.40 -13.98
CA PHE A 193 -3.29 -0.12 -15.02
C PHE A 193 -2.01 -0.90 -14.76
N CYS A 194 -1.65 -1.09 -13.49
CA CYS A 194 -0.54 -1.96 -13.11
C CYS A 194 -0.85 -3.42 -13.48
N VAL A 195 -2.08 -3.87 -13.18
CA VAL A 195 -2.55 -5.21 -13.55
C VAL A 195 -2.52 -5.42 -15.05
N ASP A 196 -3.02 -4.47 -15.84
CA ASP A 196 -3.05 -4.59 -17.31
C ASP A 196 -1.64 -4.72 -17.90
N ARG A 197 -0.65 -4.01 -17.34
CA ARG A 197 0.75 -4.10 -17.79
C ARG A 197 1.43 -5.41 -17.43
N TYR A 198 1.13 -5.99 -16.26
CA TYR A 198 1.86 -7.11 -15.67
C TYR A 198 0.99 -8.31 -15.34
N ARG A 199 -0.18 -8.40 -15.97
CA ARG A 199 -1.20 -9.42 -15.69
C ARG A 199 -0.64 -10.84 -15.64
N ASP A 200 0.10 -11.24 -16.67
CA ASP A 200 0.62 -12.61 -16.77
C ASP A 200 1.69 -12.88 -15.71
N GLU A 201 2.48 -11.87 -15.36
CA GLU A 201 3.48 -11.97 -14.29
C GLU A 201 2.82 -12.12 -12.92
N PHE A 202 1.76 -11.33 -12.63
CA PHE A 202 1.00 -11.48 -11.38
C PHE A 202 0.31 -12.84 -11.27
N LEU A 203 -0.30 -13.31 -12.34
CA LEU A 203 -0.87 -14.67 -12.39
C LEU A 203 0.20 -15.73 -12.14
N ASP A 204 1.38 -15.56 -12.70
CA ASP A 204 2.52 -16.46 -12.50
C ASP A 204 2.98 -16.49 -11.03
N LEU A 205 3.09 -15.33 -10.37
CA LEU A 205 3.45 -15.25 -8.95
C LEU A 205 2.46 -16.01 -8.06
N MET A 206 1.17 -15.89 -8.37
CA MET A 206 0.09 -16.56 -7.64
C MET A 206 0.12 -18.07 -7.88
N ARG A 207 0.12 -18.49 -9.16
CA ARG A 207 0.06 -19.91 -9.56
C ARG A 207 1.27 -20.72 -9.17
N LYS A 208 2.45 -20.08 -9.14
CA LYS A 208 3.71 -20.69 -8.67
C LYS A 208 3.84 -20.71 -7.15
N GLY A 209 2.89 -20.06 -6.45
CA GLY A 209 2.93 -19.96 -4.99
C GLY A 209 4.06 -19.06 -4.48
N THR A 210 4.57 -18.13 -5.30
CA THR A 210 5.52 -17.09 -4.86
C THR A 210 4.83 -16.09 -3.94
N VAL A 211 3.51 -15.94 -4.09
CA VAL A 211 2.64 -15.11 -3.25
C VAL A 211 1.53 -15.99 -2.68
N ASP A 212 1.29 -15.89 -1.36
CA ASP A 212 0.28 -16.65 -0.64
C ASP A 212 -1.05 -15.92 -0.53
N LEU A 213 -1.01 -14.59 -0.42
CA LEU A 213 -2.15 -13.73 -0.16
C LEU A 213 -2.19 -12.57 -1.16
N ILE A 214 -3.30 -12.41 -1.85
CA ILE A 214 -3.53 -11.31 -2.81
C ILE A 214 -4.57 -10.34 -2.28
N PHE A 215 -4.25 -9.04 -2.33
CA PHE A 215 -5.19 -7.95 -2.16
C PHE A 215 -5.52 -7.35 -3.53
N ALA A 216 -6.79 -7.19 -3.80
CA ALA A 216 -7.31 -6.53 -5.00
C ALA A 216 -8.60 -5.76 -4.66
N ASN A 217 -8.93 -4.77 -5.47
CA ASN A 217 -10.30 -4.28 -5.55
C ASN A 217 -11.07 -4.95 -6.70
N GLU A 218 -12.38 -4.69 -6.81
CA GLU A 218 -13.23 -5.29 -7.85
C GLU A 218 -12.75 -4.95 -9.27
N SER A 219 -12.23 -3.73 -9.50
CA SER A 219 -11.69 -3.32 -10.82
C SER A 219 -10.39 -4.03 -11.16
N GLU A 220 -9.49 -4.16 -10.21
CA GLU A 220 -8.22 -4.91 -10.37
C GLU A 220 -8.49 -6.39 -10.63
N LEU A 221 -9.47 -6.98 -9.92
CA LEU A 221 -9.89 -8.36 -10.15
C LEU A 221 -10.42 -8.56 -11.58
N HIS A 222 -11.25 -7.62 -12.06
CA HIS A 222 -11.77 -7.64 -13.43
C HIS A 222 -10.66 -7.51 -14.48
N ALA A 223 -9.68 -6.61 -14.26
CA ALA A 223 -8.52 -6.45 -15.11
C ALA A 223 -7.65 -7.72 -15.13
N LEU A 224 -7.41 -8.35 -13.96
CA LEU A 224 -6.60 -9.55 -13.83
C LEU A 224 -7.18 -10.72 -14.63
N TYR A 225 -8.47 -10.94 -14.57
CA TYR A 225 -9.14 -12.06 -15.23
C TYR A 225 -9.87 -11.68 -16.52
N GLN A 226 -9.77 -10.43 -16.97
CA GLN A 226 -10.37 -9.89 -18.19
C GLN A 226 -11.84 -10.25 -18.35
N THR A 227 -12.60 -10.09 -17.28
CA THR A 227 -14.05 -10.34 -17.22
C THR A 227 -14.75 -9.30 -16.37
N SER A 228 -15.95 -8.90 -16.76
CA SER A 228 -16.83 -8.01 -15.97
C SER A 228 -17.73 -8.77 -14.99
N ASP A 229 -17.73 -10.09 -15.03
CA ASP A 229 -18.50 -10.93 -14.11
C ASP A 229 -17.66 -11.23 -12.86
N PHE A 230 -18.08 -10.65 -11.73
CA PHE A 230 -17.39 -10.76 -10.45
C PHE A 230 -17.26 -12.22 -9.97
N ASP A 231 -18.33 -13.01 -10.08
CA ASP A 231 -18.33 -14.38 -9.57
C ASP A 231 -17.40 -15.29 -10.37
N SER A 232 -17.36 -15.10 -11.70
CA SER A 232 -16.40 -15.77 -12.58
C SER A 232 -14.96 -15.39 -12.27
N ALA A 233 -14.68 -14.11 -12.03
CA ALA A 233 -13.33 -13.64 -11.64
C ALA A 233 -12.92 -14.18 -10.27
N LEU A 234 -13.83 -14.15 -9.30
CA LEU A 234 -13.59 -14.65 -7.95
C LEU A 234 -13.30 -16.16 -7.93
N LYS A 235 -13.99 -16.92 -8.80
CA LYS A 235 -13.74 -18.35 -8.97
C LYS A 235 -12.33 -18.61 -9.48
N GLN A 236 -11.86 -17.85 -10.49
CA GLN A 236 -10.52 -17.96 -11.02
C GLN A 236 -9.48 -17.58 -9.94
N LEU A 237 -9.73 -16.51 -9.18
CA LEU A 237 -8.86 -16.11 -8.06
C LEU A 237 -8.70 -17.24 -7.04
N ARG A 238 -9.80 -17.93 -6.69
CA ARG A 238 -9.77 -19.09 -5.79
C ARG A 238 -8.86 -20.21 -6.28
N ASP A 239 -8.87 -20.45 -7.59
CA ASP A 239 -8.07 -21.53 -8.19
C ASP A 239 -6.57 -21.14 -8.27
N ASP A 240 -6.27 -19.87 -8.46
CA ASP A 240 -4.92 -19.35 -8.71
C ASP A 240 -4.15 -18.97 -7.43
N THR A 241 -4.82 -18.72 -6.30
CA THR A 241 -4.14 -18.27 -5.07
C THR A 241 -4.51 -19.11 -3.84
N ARG A 242 -3.68 -19.04 -2.79
CA ARG A 242 -3.98 -19.63 -1.49
C ARG A 242 -5.07 -18.83 -0.76
N LEU A 243 -4.97 -17.50 -0.79
CA LEU A 243 -5.94 -16.61 -0.16
C LEU A 243 -6.08 -15.32 -1.01
N GLY A 244 -7.29 -15.02 -1.44
CA GLY A 244 -7.64 -13.78 -2.13
C GLY A 244 -8.54 -12.90 -1.26
N VAL A 245 -8.27 -11.61 -1.24
CA VAL A 245 -9.06 -10.61 -0.51
C VAL A 245 -9.45 -9.50 -1.49
N VAL A 246 -10.74 -9.40 -1.78
CA VAL A 246 -11.26 -8.47 -2.79
C VAL A 246 -12.16 -7.44 -2.14
N THR A 247 -11.75 -6.17 -2.16
CA THR A 247 -12.55 -5.04 -1.70
C THR A 247 -13.56 -4.61 -2.76
N ARG A 248 -14.76 -4.19 -2.33
CA ARG A 248 -15.90 -3.87 -3.18
C ARG A 248 -16.59 -2.57 -2.76
N SER A 249 -15.82 -1.58 -2.35
CA SER A 249 -16.30 -0.28 -1.88
C SER A 249 -17.39 -0.43 -0.80
N GLU A 250 -18.56 0.20 -0.97
CA GLU A 250 -19.69 0.12 -0.04
C GLU A 250 -20.27 -1.29 0.15
N LYS A 251 -19.96 -2.23 -0.75
CA LYS A 251 -20.36 -3.64 -0.61
C LYS A 251 -19.46 -4.42 0.35
N GLY A 252 -18.42 -3.80 0.90
CA GLY A 252 -17.47 -4.44 1.81
C GLY A 252 -16.37 -5.21 1.10
N CYS A 253 -16.10 -6.44 1.50
CA CYS A 253 -15.10 -7.29 0.86
C CYS A 253 -15.52 -8.76 0.81
N VAL A 254 -14.84 -9.51 -0.07
CA VAL A 254 -14.95 -10.97 -0.14
C VAL A 254 -13.56 -11.57 0.05
N VAL A 255 -13.44 -12.47 1.00
CA VAL A 255 -12.26 -13.30 1.22
C VAL A 255 -12.51 -14.67 0.66
N VAL A 256 -11.60 -15.14 -0.20
CA VAL A 256 -11.75 -16.42 -0.89
C VAL A 256 -10.50 -17.29 -0.73
N SER A 257 -10.72 -18.56 -0.37
CA SER A 257 -9.71 -19.61 -0.37
C SER A 257 -10.29 -20.88 -1.00
N LYS A 258 -9.49 -21.92 -1.14
CA LYS A 258 -9.97 -23.23 -1.59
C LYS A 258 -11.00 -23.85 -0.64
N LEU A 259 -11.01 -23.44 0.63
CA LEU A 259 -11.85 -24.02 1.67
C LEU A 259 -13.13 -23.24 1.91
N GLU A 260 -13.11 -21.92 1.75
CA GLU A 260 -14.25 -21.07 2.10
C GLU A 260 -14.31 -19.78 1.28
N THR A 261 -15.49 -19.18 1.30
CA THR A 261 -15.72 -17.80 0.84
C THR A 261 -16.44 -17.06 1.96
N VAL A 262 -15.86 -15.95 2.39
CA VAL A 262 -16.36 -15.13 3.50
C VAL A 262 -16.67 -13.73 2.97
N ALA A 263 -17.94 -13.34 3.02
CA ALA A 263 -18.35 -11.96 2.74
C ALA A 263 -18.34 -11.14 4.04
N VAL A 264 -17.74 -9.97 3.99
CA VAL A 264 -17.64 -9.05 5.12
C VAL A 264 -18.24 -7.71 4.71
N PRO A 265 -19.22 -7.17 5.44
CA PRO A 265 -19.83 -5.89 5.11
C PRO A 265 -18.84 -4.74 5.30
N ALA A 266 -19.04 -3.63 4.58
CA ALA A 266 -18.31 -2.39 4.83
C ALA A 266 -18.65 -1.85 6.23
N SER A 267 -17.70 -1.17 6.86
CA SER A 267 -17.97 -0.42 8.08
C SER A 267 -18.75 0.86 7.74
N PRO A 268 -19.70 1.28 8.59
CA PRO A 268 -20.44 2.53 8.37
C PRO A 268 -19.51 3.74 8.49
N ILE A 269 -19.81 4.76 7.70
CA ILE A 269 -19.12 6.06 7.72
C ILE A 269 -20.15 7.18 7.93
N GLU A 270 -19.74 8.28 8.52
CA GLU A 270 -20.58 9.48 8.64
C GLU A 270 -20.54 10.31 7.36
N LYS A 271 -19.34 10.46 6.78
CA LYS A 271 -19.12 11.26 5.58
C LYS A 271 -17.93 10.72 4.78
N LEU A 272 -18.13 10.55 3.48
CA LEU A 272 -17.03 10.32 2.55
C LEU A 272 -16.34 11.66 2.24
N VAL A 273 -15.05 11.75 2.51
CA VAL A 273 -14.21 12.92 2.25
C VAL A 273 -13.17 12.61 1.18
N ASP A 274 -12.50 11.46 1.29
CA ASP A 274 -11.36 11.12 0.47
C ASP A 274 -11.11 9.61 0.47
N THR A 275 -11.00 9.00 -0.70
CA THR A 275 -10.80 7.54 -0.82
C THR A 275 -9.32 7.11 -0.85
N THR A 276 -8.39 8.08 -0.79
CA THR A 276 -6.96 7.78 -0.80
C THR A 276 -6.57 6.97 0.44
N GLY A 277 -5.82 5.89 0.23
CA GLY A 277 -5.40 5.01 1.32
C GLY A 277 -6.46 4.02 1.80
N ALA A 278 -7.68 4.03 1.25
CA ALA A 278 -8.73 3.07 1.65
C ALA A 278 -8.26 1.61 1.50
N GLY A 279 -7.66 1.27 0.36
CA GLY A 279 -7.08 -0.05 0.11
C GLY A 279 -5.89 -0.36 1.01
N ASP A 280 -5.03 0.64 1.24
CA ASP A 280 -3.84 0.51 2.09
C ASP A 280 -4.23 0.20 3.54
N LEU A 281 -5.17 0.98 4.09
CA LEU A 281 -5.64 0.81 5.47
C LEU A 281 -6.51 -0.46 5.63
N PHE A 282 -7.27 -0.83 4.58
CA PHE A 282 -7.95 -2.12 4.55
C PHE A 282 -6.94 -3.28 4.66
N ALA A 283 -5.87 -3.26 3.84
CA ALA A 283 -4.81 -4.26 3.90
C ALA A 283 -4.12 -4.27 5.28
N ALA A 284 -3.88 -3.10 5.87
CA ALA A 284 -3.31 -3.00 7.21
C ALA A 284 -4.14 -3.75 8.27
N GLY A 285 -5.44 -3.50 8.33
CA GLY A 285 -6.35 -4.17 9.28
C GLY A 285 -6.47 -5.66 9.02
N PHE A 286 -6.52 -6.08 7.75
CA PHE A 286 -6.57 -7.50 7.38
C PHE A 286 -5.28 -8.23 7.77
N LEU A 287 -4.11 -7.67 7.47
CA LEU A 287 -2.81 -8.22 7.85
C LEU A 287 -2.66 -8.31 9.38
N PHE A 288 -3.07 -7.26 10.10
CA PHE A 288 -3.10 -7.28 11.56
C PHE A 288 -3.96 -8.44 12.09
N GLY A 289 -5.19 -8.60 11.59
CA GLY A 289 -6.06 -9.71 11.98
C GLY A 289 -5.46 -11.07 11.65
N THR A 290 -4.76 -11.19 10.52
CA THR A 290 -4.08 -12.42 10.09
C THR A 290 -2.97 -12.82 11.08
N VAL A 291 -2.07 -11.91 11.46
CA VAL A 291 -0.98 -12.20 12.41
C VAL A 291 -1.49 -12.42 13.84
N ARG A 292 -2.68 -11.96 14.17
CA ARG A 292 -3.37 -12.23 15.44
C ARG A 292 -4.25 -13.48 15.39
N ASN A 293 -4.30 -14.20 14.26
CA ASN A 293 -5.16 -15.38 14.08
C ASN A 293 -6.64 -15.10 14.36
N ALA A 294 -7.13 -13.90 13.99
CA ALA A 294 -8.50 -13.46 14.24
C ALA A 294 -9.56 -14.18 13.38
N GLY A 295 -9.11 -14.94 12.37
CA GLY A 295 -9.95 -15.56 11.34
C GLY A 295 -10.35 -14.57 10.25
N HIS A 296 -10.72 -15.07 9.06
CA HIS A 296 -10.92 -14.25 7.87
C HIS A 296 -12.01 -13.19 8.02
N PHE A 297 -13.12 -13.54 8.70
CA PHE A 297 -14.21 -12.60 8.94
C PHE A 297 -13.77 -11.40 9.79
N ASN A 298 -13.11 -11.64 10.92
CA ASN A 298 -12.64 -10.56 11.78
C ASN A 298 -11.49 -9.77 11.15
N SER A 299 -10.58 -10.43 10.42
CA SER A 299 -9.54 -9.74 9.66
C SER A 299 -10.15 -8.78 8.63
N GLY A 300 -11.19 -9.22 7.90
CA GLY A 300 -11.94 -8.37 6.98
C GLY A 300 -12.65 -7.21 7.68
N ARG A 301 -13.22 -7.43 8.87
CA ARG A 301 -13.84 -6.37 9.68
C ARG A 301 -12.83 -5.33 10.17
N LEU A 302 -11.63 -5.75 10.59
CA LEU A 302 -10.54 -4.86 10.96
C LEU A 302 -10.08 -4.01 9.77
N GLY A 303 -9.97 -4.64 8.58
CA GLY A 303 -9.69 -3.94 7.33
C GLY A 303 -10.78 -2.91 6.98
N ALA A 304 -12.05 -3.33 7.03
CA ALA A 304 -13.18 -2.45 6.75
C ALA A 304 -13.26 -1.26 7.71
N LEU A 305 -12.96 -1.48 9.00
CA LEU A 305 -12.92 -0.42 10.00
C LEU A 305 -11.82 0.62 9.72
N ALA A 306 -10.60 0.15 9.40
CA ALA A 306 -9.49 1.04 9.09
C ALA A 306 -9.71 1.82 7.79
N ALA A 307 -10.29 1.18 6.77
CA ALA A 307 -10.69 1.85 5.54
C ALA A 307 -11.78 2.90 5.80
N ALA A 308 -12.77 2.61 6.64
CA ALA A 308 -13.82 3.54 7.01
C ALA A 308 -13.28 4.75 7.78
N GLU A 309 -12.29 4.57 8.64
CA GLU A 309 -11.65 5.69 9.34
C GLU A 309 -10.97 6.63 8.35
N VAL A 310 -10.09 6.10 7.49
CA VAL A 310 -9.26 6.94 6.62
C VAL A 310 -10.05 7.72 5.57
N ILE A 311 -11.16 7.18 5.07
CA ILE A 311 -11.94 7.85 4.02
C ILE A 311 -12.82 9.01 4.53
N GLN A 312 -12.83 9.28 5.83
CA GLN A 312 -13.59 10.36 6.43
C GLN A 312 -12.79 11.66 6.63
N HIS A 313 -11.52 11.67 6.23
CA HIS A 313 -10.66 12.85 6.28
C HIS A 313 -9.70 12.89 5.07
N ILE A 314 -8.92 13.95 4.96
CA ILE A 314 -7.92 14.10 3.89
C ILE A 314 -6.63 13.37 4.31
N GLY A 315 -6.06 12.59 3.38
CA GLY A 315 -4.80 11.87 3.57
C GLY A 315 -4.98 10.37 3.77
N ALA A 316 -3.89 9.63 3.59
CA ALA A 316 -3.87 8.17 3.60
C ALA A 316 -3.39 7.58 4.95
N ARG A 317 -3.27 8.41 5.99
CA ARG A 317 -2.82 7.99 7.33
C ARG A 317 -3.96 8.07 8.33
N PRO A 318 -4.10 7.11 9.26
CA PRO A 318 -5.13 7.18 10.29
C PRO A 318 -4.87 8.36 11.23
N LEU A 319 -5.91 9.12 11.57
CA LEU A 319 -5.84 10.23 12.53
C LEU A 319 -6.07 9.78 13.98
N VAL A 320 -6.48 8.54 14.18
CA VAL A 320 -6.72 7.94 15.50
C VAL A 320 -5.94 6.64 15.65
N SER A 321 -5.78 6.17 16.90
CA SER A 321 -5.25 4.82 17.12
C SER A 321 -6.23 3.77 16.61
N LEU A 322 -5.84 3.04 15.56
CA LEU A 322 -6.67 1.96 15.01
C LEU A 322 -6.89 0.84 16.05
N LYS A 323 -5.92 0.62 16.95
CA LYS A 323 -6.07 -0.31 18.07
C LYS A 323 -7.21 0.07 18.99
N GLU A 324 -7.26 1.32 19.41
CA GLU A 324 -8.32 1.80 20.32
C GLU A 324 -9.68 1.85 19.59
N LEU A 325 -9.68 2.25 18.31
CA LEU A 325 -10.89 2.22 17.49
C LEU A 325 -11.45 0.81 17.35
N ALA A 326 -10.58 -0.20 17.10
CA ALA A 326 -10.98 -1.59 17.01
C ALA A 326 -11.57 -2.12 18.33
N LYS A 327 -10.96 -1.80 19.48
CA LYS A 327 -11.51 -2.14 20.80
C LYS A 327 -12.91 -1.55 21.02
N GLN A 328 -13.09 -0.27 20.69
CA GLN A 328 -14.38 0.41 20.81
C GLN A 328 -15.48 -0.25 19.96
N ASN A 329 -15.08 -0.87 18.83
CA ASN A 329 -15.98 -1.60 17.95
C ASN A 329 -16.08 -3.11 18.27
N GLY A 330 -15.52 -3.57 19.40
CA GLY A 330 -15.59 -4.97 19.83
C GLY A 330 -14.85 -5.93 18.93
N LEU A 331 -13.81 -5.46 18.23
CA LEU A 331 -12.95 -6.29 17.39
C LEU A 331 -11.73 -6.81 18.16
N PRO A 332 -11.22 -8.01 17.81
CA PRO A 332 -10.05 -8.58 18.48
C PRO A 332 -8.78 -7.79 18.16
N VAL A 333 -8.04 -7.36 19.19
CA VAL A 333 -6.77 -6.62 19.10
C VAL A 333 -5.76 -7.09 20.14
#